data_95008e0e97c64aa1129a4a33083f12fa
#
_entry.id   95008e0e97c64aa1129a4a33083f12fa
#
_cell.length_a   1.000
_cell.length_b   1.000
_cell.length_c   1.000
_cell.angle_alpha   90.00
_cell.angle_beta   90.00
_cell.angle_gamma   90.00
#
_symmetry.space_group_name_H-M   'P 1'
#
loop_
_entity.id
_entity.type
_entity.pdbx_description
1 polymer ?
#
loop_
_entity_poly.entity_id
_entity_poly.type
_entity_poly.pdbx_seq_one_letter_code
_entity_poly.pdbx_strand_id
1 'polypeptide(L)'
;MEYQIEREEKEVLGDFKPELIPDECGGGIDDYEEALHVLMKFVGSMSSALEQVSGRGANAIVYQAGKRMGHEAGKLVEKTDDLEKAMQELSEILGIEFFFDMWKPANQTGYTVENGNETVVKLIFRDCVVRQTLRREGLPQKGPLCYLLYGEIVGAVEEVMGIKGKLDIDHVGPNACLKTLTIKWGGK
;
A
#
# COMPACT_ATOMS: atom_id res chain seq x y z
N MET A 1 1.31 5.51 28.10
CA MET A 1 0.39 5.29 26.96
C MET A 1 0.31 3.81 26.60
N GLU A 2 1.43 3.07 26.57
CA GLU A 2 1.45 1.60 26.38
C GLU A 2 0.60 0.83 27.42
N TYR A 3 0.64 1.24 28.67
CA TYR A 3 -0.10 0.57 29.75
C TYR A 3 -1.63 0.66 29.65
N GLN A 4 -2.17 1.66 28.98
CA GLN A 4 -3.61 1.79 28.71
C GLN A 4 -4.07 0.94 27.55
N ILE A 5 -3.23 0.79 26.51
CA ILE A 5 -3.54 -0.01 25.32
C ILE A 5 -3.63 -1.49 25.70
N GLU A 6 -2.67 -2.01 26.48
CA GLU A 6 -2.73 -3.40 26.98
C GLU A 6 -3.95 -3.69 27.86
N ARG A 7 -4.46 -2.68 28.57
CA ARG A 7 -5.64 -2.83 29.45
C ARG A 7 -6.94 -2.83 28.63
N GLU A 8 -7.02 -1.99 27.59
CA GLU A 8 -8.17 -1.92 26.69
C GLU A 8 -8.25 -3.18 25.80
N GLU A 9 -7.13 -3.71 25.34
CA GLU A 9 -7.10 -4.98 24.59
C GLU A 9 -7.53 -6.16 25.45
N LYS A 10 -7.15 -6.21 26.73
CA LYS A 10 -7.62 -7.24 27.66
C LYS A 10 -9.10 -7.14 27.99
N GLU A 11 -9.67 -5.94 28.06
CA GLU A 11 -11.10 -5.74 28.29
C GLU A 11 -11.95 -6.15 27.07
N VAL A 12 -11.44 -5.92 25.85
CA VAL A 12 -12.15 -6.26 24.60
C VAL A 12 -12.04 -7.74 24.24
N LEU A 13 -10.89 -8.36 24.50
CA LEU A 13 -10.65 -9.76 24.16
C LEU A 13 -11.04 -10.75 25.27
N GLY A 14 -11.32 -10.27 26.49
CA GLY A 14 -11.65 -11.12 27.64
C GLY A 14 -10.52 -12.10 27.96
N ASP A 15 -10.91 -13.30 28.41
CA ASP A 15 -9.99 -14.41 28.68
C ASP A 15 -9.61 -15.19 27.40
N PHE A 16 -9.36 -14.49 26.29
CA PHE A 16 -8.95 -15.13 25.05
C PHE A 16 -7.63 -15.88 25.27
N LYS A 17 -7.71 -17.21 25.18
CA LYS A 17 -6.56 -18.12 25.33
C LYS A 17 -6.11 -18.58 23.96
N PRO A 18 -4.98 -18.08 23.44
CA PRO A 18 -4.45 -18.48 22.13
C PRO A 18 -4.30 -19.99 22.00
N GLU A 19 -4.05 -20.68 23.10
CA GLU A 19 -3.87 -22.13 23.12
C GLU A 19 -5.16 -22.93 22.81
N LEU A 20 -6.32 -22.25 22.81
CA LEU A 20 -7.61 -22.86 22.43
C LEU A 20 -7.93 -22.73 20.94
N ILE A 21 -7.13 -21.94 20.20
CA ILE A 21 -7.20 -21.92 18.75
C ILE A 21 -6.41 -23.13 18.26
N PRO A 22 -7.03 -24.08 17.56
CA PRO A 22 -6.26 -25.16 16.93
C PRO A 22 -5.18 -24.55 16.05
N ASP A 23 -3.91 -24.97 16.21
CA ASP A 23 -2.79 -24.54 15.36
C ASP A 23 -3.03 -24.87 13.88
N GLU A 24 -3.99 -25.76 13.62
CA GLU A 24 -4.47 -26.11 12.30
C GLU A 24 -5.92 -25.66 12.17
N CYS A 25 -6.16 -24.52 11.53
CA CYS A 25 -7.44 -24.32 10.86
C CYS A 25 -7.53 -25.47 9.83
N GLY A 26 -8.32 -26.49 10.08
CA GLY A 26 -8.37 -27.72 9.28
C GLY A 26 -8.85 -27.55 7.83
N GLY A 27 -8.65 -26.37 7.23
CA GLY A 27 -8.97 -26.00 5.87
C GLY A 27 -7.81 -26.28 4.90
N GLY A 28 -8.13 -26.72 3.70
CA GLY A 28 -7.20 -26.80 2.58
C GLY A 28 -6.88 -25.42 2.00
N ILE A 29 -6.02 -25.38 0.98
CA ILE A 29 -5.65 -24.15 0.26
C ILE A 29 -6.90 -23.43 -0.29
N ASP A 30 -7.86 -24.20 -0.81
CA ASP A 30 -9.12 -23.65 -1.37
C ASP A 30 -9.95 -22.91 -0.31
N ASP A 31 -9.95 -23.39 0.94
CA ASP A 31 -10.67 -22.75 2.05
C ASP A 31 -10.03 -21.41 2.42
N TYR A 32 -8.68 -21.33 2.37
CA TYR A 32 -7.96 -20.07 2.59
C TYR A 32 -8.18 -19.07 1.45
N GLU A 33 -8.22 -19.54 0.21
CA GLU A 33 -8.55 -18.69 -0.94
C GLU A 33 -9.97 -18.12 -0.81
N GLU A 34 -10.95 -18.95 -0.43
CA GLU A 34 -12.32 -18.49 -0.20
C GLU A 34 -12.39 -17.48 0.95
N ALA A 35 -11.72 -17.75 2.08
CA ALA A 35 -11.63 -16.81 3.19
C ALA A 35 -11.00 -15.47 2.79
N LEU A 36 -9.92 -15.49 2.00
CA LEU A 36 -9.30 -14.29 1.45
C LEU A 36 -10.29 -13.52 0.55
N HIS A 37 -11.04 -14.21 -0.29
CA HIS A 37 -12.05 -13.57 -1.13
C HIS A 37 -13.16 -12.88 -0.31
N VAL A 38 -13.61 -13.53 0.76
CA VAL A 38 -14.60 -12.94 1.69
C VAL A 38 -14.02 -11.69 2.36
N LEU A 39 -12.77 -11.76 2.84
CA LEU A 39 -12.09 -10.62 3.44
C LEU A 39 -11.95 -9.45 2.44
N MET A 40 -11.53 -9.73 1.21
CA MET A 40 -11.43 -8.74 0.14
C MET A 40 -12.79 -8.07 -0.14
N LYS A 41 -13.88 -8.84 -0.10
CA LYS A 41 -15.23 -8.33 -0.25
C LYS A 41 -15.63 -7.39 0.90
N PHE A 42 -15.31 -7.75 2.14
CA PHE A 42 -15.54 -6.85 3.28
C PHE A 42 -14.77 -5.54 3.13
N VAL A 43 -13.47 -5.62 2.82
CA VAL A 43 -12.62 -4.44 2.63
C VAL A 43 -13.14 -3.55 1.50
N GLY A 44 -13.56 -4.15 0.37
CA GLY A 44 -14.18 -3.43 -0.75
C GLY A 44 -15.48 -2.73 -0.35
N SER A 45 -16.35 -3.43 0.38
CA SER A 45 -17.62 -2.87 0.86
C SER A 45 -17.41 -1.74 1.87
N MET A 46 -16.47 -1.89 2.81
CA MET A 46 -16.10 -0.83 3.77
C MET A 46 -15.54 0.41 3.04
N SER A 47 -14.69 0.20 2.05
CA SER A 47 -14.15 1.29 1.20
C SER A 47 -15.27 2.07 0.51
N SER A 48 -16.23 1.36 -0.08
CA SER A 48 -17.39 1.96 -0.74
C SER A 48 -18.28 2.73 0.26
N ALA A 49 -18.55 2.15 1.43
CA ALA A 49 -19.33 2.81 2.48
C ALA A 49 -18.63 4.09 2.98
N LEU A 50 -17.31 4.05 3.18
CA LEU A 50 -16.54 5.22 3.58
C LEU A 50 -16.61 6.34 2.55
N GLU A 51 -16.57 6.01 1.25
CA GLU A 51 -16.72 6.99 0.17
C GLU A 51 -18.14 7.58 0.14
N GLN A 52 -19.17 6.77 0.35
CA GLN A 52 -20.55 7.24 0.42
C GLN A 52 -20.79 8.24 1.57
N VAL A 53 -20.19 7.99 2.74
CA VAL A 53 -20.35 8.83 3.92
C VAL A 53 -19.49 10.10 3.86
N SER A 54 -18.25 9.98 3.43
CA SER A 54 -17.24 11.05 3.50
C SER A 54 -16.93 11.70 2.15
N GLY A 55 -17.50 11.19 1.06
CA GLY A 55 -17.21 11.65 -0.28
C GLY A 55 -15.71 11.62 -0.59
N ARG A 56 -15.20 12.66 -1.25
CA ARG A 56 -13.76 12.78 -1.58
C ARG A 56 -12.86 12.86 -0.36
N GLY A 57 -13.39 13.20 0.83
CA GLY A 57 -12.64 13.20 2.09
C GLY A 57 -12.16 11.81 2.49
N ALA A 58 -12.87 10.76 2.10
CA ALA A 58 -12.48 9.37 2.32
C ALA A 58 -11.05 9.08 1.82
N ASN A 59 -10.73 9.55 0.60
CA ASN A 59 -9.41 9.34 -0.01
C ASN A 59 -8.27 9.95 0.83
N ALA A 60 -8.48 11.14 1.38
CA ALA A 60 -7.48 11.79 2.24
C ALA A 60 -7.28 11.03 3.56
N ILE A 61 -8.36 10.54 4.17
CA ILE A 61 -8.32 9.78 5.42
C ILE A 61 -7.52 8.49 5.23
N VAL A 62 -7.88 7.69 4.23
CA VAL A 62 -7.21 6.40 3.99
C VAL A 62 -5.79 6.57 3.47
N TYR A 63 -5.51 7.63 2.71
CA TYR A 63 -4.14 7.96 2.29
C TYR A 63 -3.22 8.19 3.49
N GLN A 64 -3.69 8.91 4.51
CA GLN A 64 -2.92 9.10 5.75
C GLN A 64 -2.78 7.81 6.55
N ALA A 65 -3.80 6.95 6.54
CA ALA A 65 -3.68 5.61 7.14
C ALA A 65 -2.62 4.77 6.41
N GLY A 66 -2.67 4.74 5.08
CA GLY A 66 -1.64 4.08 4.26
C GLY A 66 -0.24 4.62 4.53
N LYS A 67 -0.08 5.95 4.63
CA LYS A 67 1.24 6.53 4.98
C LYS A 67 1.79 6.02 6.30
N ARG A 68 0.95 5.87 7.33
CA ARG A 68 1.40 5.28 8.60
C ARG A 68 1.85 3.83 8.42
N MET A 69 1.10 3.02 7.69
CA MET A 69 1.49 1.64 7.36
C MET A 69 2.83 1.61 6.61
N GLY A 70 2.96 2.47 5.60
CA GLY A 70 4.19 2.58 4.82
C GLY A 70 5.40 3.00 5.65
N HIS A 71 5.25 3.93 6.59
CA HIS A 71 6.33 4.28 7.51
C HIS A 71 6.77 3.09 8.37
N GLU A 72 5.86 2.24 8.83
CA GLU A 72 6.23 1.01 9.56
C GLU A 72 6.99 0.02 8.65
N ALA A 73 6.51 -0.19 7.42
CA ALA A 73 7.20 -1.03 6.45
C ALA A 73 8.59 -0.49 6.07
N GLY A 74 8.72 0.83 5.89
CA GLY A 74 9.99 1.48 5.56
C GLY A 74 11.07 1.34 6.64
N LYS A 75 10.69 1.11 7.90
CA LYS A 75 11.66 0.83 8.99
C LYS A 75 12.40 -0.50 8.82
N LEU A 76 11.87 -1.40 8.00
CA LEU A 76 12.49 -2.69 7.70
C LEU A 76 13.58 -2.59 6.63
N VAL A 77 13.71 -1.43 5.99
CA VAL A 77 14.66 -1.15 4.91
C VAL A 77 15.76 -0.20 5.41
N GLU A 78 16.99 -0.42 4.96
CA GLU A 78 18.10 0.48 5.26
C GLU A 78 17.88 1.86 4.61
N LYS A 79 18.16 2.93 5.38
CA LYS A 79 18.01 4.30 4.87
C LYS A 79 19.01 4.57 3.74
N THR A 80 18.51 5.17 2.66
CA THR A 80 19.32 5.53 1.50
C THR A 80 18.82 6.81 0.87
N ASP A 81 19.70 7.53 0.16
CA ASP A 81 19.37 8.69 -0.69
C ASP A 81 19.22 8.30 -2.19
N ASP A 82 19.40 7.02 -2.52
CA ASP A 82 19.20 6.46 -3.83
C ASP A 82 17.79 5.92 -3.99
N LEU A 83 16.95 6.61 -4.80
CA LEU A 83 15.56 6.23 -5.03
C LEU A 83 15.43 4.86 -5.71
N GLU A 84 16.34 4.53 -6.64
CA GLU A 84 16.27 3.24 -7.33
C GLU A 84 16.54 2.09 -6.36
N LYS A 85 17.57 2.24 -5.51
CA LYS A 85 17.88 1.28 -4.44
C LYS A 85 16.72 1.17 -3.45
N ALA A 86 16.19 2.30 -2.97
CA ALA A 86 15.04 2.30 -2.05
C ALA A 86 13.85 1.55 -2.63
N MET A 87 13.53 1.78 -3.90
CA MET A 87 12.41 1.12 -4.58
C MET A 87 12.64 -0.38 -4.81
N GLN A 88 13.89 -0.80 -5.08
CA GLN A 88 14.23 -2.22 -5.20
C GLN A 88 14.01 -2.95 -3.88
N GLU A 89 14.55 -2.45 -2.77
CA GLU A 89 14.39 -3.05 -1.45
C GLU A 89 12.94 -3.02 -0.97
N LEU A 90 12.22 -1.92 -1.19
CA LEU A 90 10.80 -1.83 -0.87
C LEU A 90 9.94 -2.76 -1.73
N SER A 91 10.31 -3.02 -2.99
CA SER A 91 9.55 -3.94 -3.84
C SER A 91 9.64 -5.39 -3.36
N GLU A 92 10.71 -5.78 -2.68
CA GLU A 92 10.83 -7.09 -2.05
C GLU A 92 9.87 -7.24 -0.87
N ILE A 93 9.64 -6.15 -0.12
CA ILE A 93 8.75 -6.15 1.06
C ILE A 93 7.30 -5.92 0.64
N LEU A 94 7.02 -4.89 -0.17
CA LEU A 94 5.67 -4.50 -0.58
C LEU A 94 5.21 -5.14 -1.90
N GLY A 95 6.13 -5.63 -2.73
CA GLY A 95 5.85 -6.15 -4.05
C GLY A 95 4.97 -7.39 -4.04
N ILE A 96 5.13 -8.26 -3.05
CA ILE A 96 4.30 -9.47 -2.86
C ILE A 96 2.84 -9.08 -2.64
N GLU A 97 2.60 -8.01 -1.88
CA GLU A 97 1.26 -7.55 -1.57
C GLU A 97 0.59 -6.81 -2.73
N PHE A 98 1.36 -6.04 -3.50
CA PHE A 98 0.83 -5.10 -4.48
C PHE A 98 1.25 -5.37 -5.92
N PHE A 99 2.17 -6.29 -6.15
CA PHE A 99 2.65 -6.73 -7.47
C PHE A 99 2.99 -5.55 -8.39
N PHE A 100 3.84 -4.65 -7.91
CA PHE A 100 4.34 -3.54 -8.69
C PHE A 100 5.81 -3.72 -9.06
N ASP A 101 6.19 -3.19 -10.22
CA ASP A 101 7.57 -3.12 -10.69
C ASP A 101 7.93 -1.68 -11.05
N MET A 102 9.20 -1.35 -10.98
CA MET A 102 9.71 -0.16 -11.63
C MET A 102 9.67 -0.33 -13.15
N TRP A 103 9.18 0.67 -13.85
CA TRP A 103 9.10 0.65 -15.31
C TRP A 103 10.11 1.60 -15.92
N LYS A 104 10.93 1.05 -16.82
CA LYS A 104 11.95 1.79 -17.55
C LYS A 104 11.51 2.00 -19.01
N PRO A 105 11.32 3.25 -19.46
CA PRO A 105 11.13 3.56 -20.86
C PRO A 105 12.30 3.07 -21.73
N ALA A 106 12.03 2.64 -22.95
CA ALA A 106 13.02 2.02 -23.84
C ALA A 106 14.23 2.93 -24.20
N ASN A 107 14.04 4.25 -24.05
CA ASN A 107 15.06 5.26 -24.34
C ASN A 107 15.87 5.71 -23.11
N GLN A 108 15.70 5.04 -21.96
CA GLN A 108 16.39 5.36 -20.71
C GLN A 108 17.34 4.24 -20.28
N THR A 109 18.43 4.62 -19.63
CA THR A 109 19.43 3.66 -19.11
C THR A 109 19.10 3.17 -17.70
N GLY A 110 18.46 4.00 -16.86
CA GLY A 110 18.02 3.70 -15.50
C GLY A 110 16.49 3.73 -15.35
N TYR A 111 16.00 3.37 -14.18
CA TYR A 111 14.59 3.46 -13.83
C TYR A 111 14.19 4.86 -13.36
N THR A 112 15.16 5.63 -12.85
CA THR A 112 14.96 6.98 -12.32
C THR A 112 15.35 8.04 -13.37
N VAL A 113 14.67 9.19 -13.30
CA VAL A 113 14.95 10.37 -14.12
C VAL A 113 15.10 11.57 -13.20
N GLU A 114 16.21 12.27 -13.33
CA GLU A 114 16.45 13.49 -12.57
C GLU A 114 16.00 14.71 -13.38
N ASN A 115 15.18 15.56 -12.77
CA ASN A 115 14.66 16.79 -13.34
C ASN A 115 14.90 17.94 -12.35
N GLY A 116 16.08 18.57 -12.41
CA GLY A 116 16.46 19.63 -11.49
C GLY A 116 16.57 19.14 -10.05
N ASN A 117 15.64 19.55 -9.18
CA ASN A 117 15.58 19.11 -7.78
C ASN A 117 14.56 17.97 -7.54
N GLU A 118 14.08 17.32 -8.59
CA GLU A 118 13.15 16.21 -8.50
C GLU A 118 13.77 14.96 -9.08
N THR A 119 13.57 13.82 -8.42
CA THR A 119 13.84 12.49 -8.97
C THR A 119 12.53 11.76 -9.16
N VAL A 120 12.34 11.16 -10.30
CA VAL A 120 11.09 10.53 -10.73
C VAL A 120 11.33 9.08 -11.10
N VAL A 121 10.43 8.18 -10.65
CA VAL A 121 10.37 6.79 -11.10
C VAL A 121 8.96 6.44 -11.54
N LYS A 122 8.84 5.64 -12.60
CA LYS A 122 7.56 5.08 -13.04
C LYS A 122 7.34 3.72 -12.38
N LEU A 123 6.15 3.50 -11.86
CA LEU A 123 5.72 2.23 -11.25
C LEU A 123 4.58 1.63 -12.06
N ILE A 124 4.70 0.36 -12.40
CA ILE A 124 3.63 -0.40 -13.07
C ILE A 124 3.06 -1.45 -12.11
N PHE A 125 1.75 -1.46 -11.95
CA PHE A 125 1.00 -2.40 -11.12
C PHE A 125 0.23 -3.35 -12.03
N ARG A 126 0.73 -4.57 -12.23
CA ARG A 126 0.11 -5.56 -13.11
C ARG A 126 -0.93 -6.40 -12.38
N ASP A 127 -0.57 -7.02 -11.29
CA ASP A 127 -1.41 -7.97 -10.56
C ASP A 127 -1.89 -7.43 -9.20
N CYS A 128 -2.14 -6.12 -9.13
CA CYS A 128 -2.55 -5.41 -7.93
C CYS A 128 -3.82 -6.02 -7.32
N VAL A 129 -3.72 -6.51 -6.09
CA VAL A 129 -4.83 -7.12 -5.33
C VAL A 129 -6.00 -6.13 -5.15
N VAL A 130 -5.69 -4.85 -4.93
CA VAL A 130 -6.71 -3.79 -4.81
C VAL A 130 -7.52 -3.69 -6.10
N ARG A 131 -6.86 -3.64 -7.27
CA ARG A 131 -7.56 -3.59 -8.55
C ARG A 131 -8.40 -4.83 -8.81
N GLN A 132 -7.89 -6.01 -8.48
CA GLN A 132 -8.62 -7.28 -8.63
C GLN A 132 -9.86 -7.29 -7.73
N THR A 133 -9.75 -6.83 -6.49
CA THR A 133 -10.87 -6.68 -5.56
C THR A 133 -11.93 -5.74 -6.12
N LEU A 134 -11.53 -4.52 -6.50
CA LEU A 134 -12.46 -3.53 -7.04
C LEU A 134 -13.20 -4.04 -8.28
N ARG A 135 -12.47 -4.73 -9.19
CA ARG A 135 -13.07 -5.30 -10.39
C ARG A 135 -14.06 -6.43 -10.07
N ARG A 136 -13.73 -7.31 -9.13
CA ARG A 136 -14.59 -8.43 -8.72
C ARG A 136 -15.90 -7.93 -8.10
N GLU A 137 -15.80 -6.89 -7.27
CA GLU A 137 -16.93 -6.30 -6.57
C GLU A 137 -17.69 -5.23 -7.39
N GLY A 138 -17.29 -4.99 -8.65
CA GLY A 138 -17.92 -3.97 -9.50
C GLY A 138 -17.70 -2.52 -8.99
N LEU A 139 -16.66 -2.30 -8.19
CA LEU A 139 -16.35 -1.00 -7.59
C LEU A 139 -15.42 -0.17 -8.50
N PRO A 140 -15.55 1.17 -8.48
CA PRO A 140 -14.71 2.04 -9.29
C PRO A 140 -13.26 2.04 -8.79
N GLN A 141 -12.31 2.11 -9.73
CA GLN A 141 -10.92 2.40 -9.43
C GLN A 141 -10.76 3.87 -9.04
N LYS A 142 -9.61 4.21 -8.41
CA LYS A 142 -9.30 5.55 -7.86
C LYS A 142 -10.12 5.93 -6.63
N GLY A 143 -10.79 4.97 -5.99
CA GLY A 143 -11.46 5.14 -4.71
C GLY A 143 -10.53 4.92 -3.52
N PRO A 144 -11.08 4.90 -2.30
CA PRO A 144 -10.31 4.87 -1.05
C PRO A 144 -9.26 3.76 -0.97
N LEU A 145 -9.56 2.53 -1.42
CA LEU A 145 -8.56 1.44 -1.41
C LEU A 145 -7.31 1.75 -2.24
N CYS A 146 -7.49 2.40 -3.40
CA CYS A 146 -6.33 2.82 -4.19
C CYS A 146 -5.50 3.88 -3.46
N TYR A 147 -6.15 4.81 -2.76
CA TYR A 147 -5.45 5.86 -2.01
C TYR A 147 -4.78 5.33 -0.75
N LEU A 148 -5.31 4.27 -0.12
CA LEU A 148 -4.62 3.55 0.96
C LEU A 148 -3.27 3.02 0.47
N LEU A 149 -3.28 2.27 -0.63
CA LEU A 149 -2.06 1.75 -1.27
C LEU A 149 -1.08 2.85 -1.67
N TYR A 150 -1.57 3.95 -2.26
CA TYR A 150 -0.69 5.07 -2.64
C TYR A 150 -0.03 5.73 -1.43
N GLY A 151 -0.79 5.85 -0.33
CA GLY A 151 -0.26 6.34 0.94
C GLY A 151 0.84 5.42 1.45
N GLU A 152 0.64 4.12 1.42
CA GLU A 152 1.60 3.12 1.91
C GLU A 152 2.92 3.20 1.16
N ILE A 153 2.91 3.21 -0.17
CA ILE A 153 4.12 3.34 -0.97
C ILE A 153 4.85 4.65 -0.66
N VAL A 154 4.12 5.77 -0.62
CA VAL A 154 4.72 7.07 -0.32
C VAL A 154 5.29 7.11 1.09
N GLY A 155 4.56 6.58 2.08
CA GLY A 155 5.03 6.52 3.46
C GLY A 155 6.30 5.69 3.62
N ALA A 156 6.39 4.54 2.94
CA ALA A 156 7.56 3.69 2.96
C ALA A 156 8.79 4.38 2.35
N VAL A 157 8.62 5.02 1.19
CA VAL A 157 9.71 5.77 0.54
C VAL A 157 10.13 6.98 1.39
N GLU A 158 9.20 7.72 1.97
CA GLU A 158 9.53 8.84 2.87
C GLU A 158 10.31 8.39 4.11
N GLU A 159 10.01 7.21 4.66
CA GLU A 159 10.76 6.66 5.80
C GLU A 159 12.17 6.28 5.42
N VAL A 160 12.36 5.59 4.28
CA VAL A 160 13.67 5.13 3.82
C VAL A 160 14.56 6.30 3.41
N MET A 161 14.01 7.28 2.69
CA MET A 161 14.78 8.38 2.12
C MET A 161 14.84 9.63 3.01
N GLY A 162 13.98 9.74 4.02
CA GLY A 162 13.91 10.91 4.90
C GLY A 162 13.39 12.19 4.22
N ILE A 163 12.76 12.09 3.05
CA ILE A 163 12.26 13.21 2.24
C ILE A 163 10.85 12.98 1.74
N LYS A 164 10.16 14.06 1.40
CA LYS A 164 8.76 14.01 0.96
C LYS A 164 8.63 13.45 -0.45
N GLY A 165 7.69 12.50 -0.59
CA GLY A 165 7.33 11.90 -1.86
C GLY A 165 5.89 12.24 -2.28
N LYS A 166 5.61 12.09 -3.57
CA LYS A 166 4.28 12.21 -4.17
C LYS A 166 4.08 11.12 -5.21
N LEU A 167 2.94 10.44 -5.15
CA LEU A 167 2.54 9.46 -6.16
C LEU A 167 1.37 10.00 -6.99
N ASP A 168 1.60 10.19 -8.28
CA ASP A 168 0.60 10.61 -9.25
C ASP A 168 0.09 9.41 -10.07
N ILE A 169 -1.18 9.48 -10.46
CA ILE A 169 -1.83 8.44 -11.26
C ILE A 169 -1.75 8.85 -12.73
N ASP A 170 -0.93 8.16 -13.52
CA ASP A 170 -0.83 8.41 -14.96
C ASP A 170 -1.92 7.68 -15.73
N HIS A 171 -2.09 6.38 -15.41
CA HIS A 171 -3.07 5.53 -16.09
C HIS A 171 -3.67 4.50 -15.13
N VAL A 172 -4.95 4.22 -15.32
CA VAL A 172 -5.68 3.16 -14.63
C VAL A 172 -6.42 2.33 -15.66
N GLY A 173 -6.07 1.07 -15.78
CA GLY A 173 -6.64 0.18 -16.78
C GLY A 173 -7.06 -1.18 -16.20
N PRO A 174 -7.74 -1.99 -17.01
CA PRO A 174 -8.21 -3.31 -16.56
C PRO A 174 -7.07 -4.29 -16.30
N ASN A 175 -5.92 -4.15 -16.99
CA ASN A 175 -4.80 -5.08 -16.90
C ASN A 175 -3.62 -4.53 -16.11
N ALA A 176 -3.43 -3.21 -16.10
CA ALA A 176 -2.35 -2.55 -15.36
C ALA A 176 -2.71 -1.12 -14.99
N CYS A 177 -2.03 -0.60 -13.97
CA CYS A 177 -2.04 0.81 -13.61
C CYS A 177 -0.60 1.34 -13.71
N LEU A 178 -0.44 2.56 -14.21
CA LEU A 178 0.83 3.27 -14.28
C LEU A 178 0.79 4.47 -13.32
N LYS A 179 1.85 4.63 -12.55
CA LYS A 179 2.01 5.70 -11.56
C LYS A 179 3.36 6.38 -11.75
N THR A 180 3.43 7.63 -11.31
CA THR A 180 4.69 8.37 -11.19
C THR A 180 4.95 8.70 -9.74
N LEU A 181 6.02 8.17 -9.20
CA LEU A 181 6.54 8.58 -7.90
C LEU A 181 7.57 9.67 -8.12
N THR A 182 7.40 10.81 -7.46
CA THR A 182 8.28 11.98 -7.49
C THR A 182 8.80 12.26 -6.09
N ILE A 183 10.11 12.38 -5.95
CA ILE A 183 10.80 12.82 -4.75
C ILE A 183 11.33 14.22 -5.00
N LYS A 184 11.12 15.13 -4.05
CA LYS A 184 11.64 16.51 -4.13
C LYS A 184 12.79 16.68 -3.15
N TRP A 185 13.99 16.84 -3.68
CA TRP A 185 15.15 17.19 -2.89
C TRP A 185 14.99 18.62 -2.38
N GLY A 186 15.06 18.79 -1.07
CA GLY A 186 15.04 20.11 -0.47
C GLY A 186 16.20 20.93 -1.03
N GLY A 187 15.88 22.10 -1.59
CA GLY A 187 16.94 23.06 -1.96
C GLY A 187 17.77 23.38 -0.73
N LYS A 188 19.09 23.21 -0.85
CA LYS A 188 20.07 23.68 0.12
C LYS A 188 20.04 25.21 0.18
#